data_5c72ed0954c6c41969a2773a626bfbab
#
_entry.id   5c72ed0954c6c41969a2773a626bfbab
#
_cell.length_a   1.000
_cell.length_b   1.000
_cell.length_c   1.000
_cell.angle_alpha   90.00
_cell.angle_beta   90.00
_cell.angle_gamma   90.00
#
_symmetry.space_group_name_H-M   'P 1'
#
loop_
_entity.id
_entity.type
_entity.pdbx_description
1 polymer ?
#
loop_
_entity_poly.entity_id
_entity_poly.type
_entity_poly.pdbx_seq_one_letter_code
_entity_poly.pdbx_strand_id
1 'polypeptide(L)'
;AALAPGETLLVHGAAGASGLAAVEIGRALGAEVIATAGGEAKAAAARAHGAAHVIDPRREDVRAAVLDLTGGRGADVVFDPVGGDLFDSALRCTAPLGRILTIGYASGRIPQIPANLLLVKNISVIGLYWGFYMAWGKTRASPALRAKVREMFAELFALFEAGKLHPEVDRELPLSGFAEGLRRVQDRGVIGKIVLVPGGDDA
;
A
#
# COMPACT_ATOMS: atom_id res chain seq x y z
N ALA A 1 -2.52 10.22 6.70
CA ALA A 1 -1.86 11.10 5.70
C ALA A 1 -2.77 12.21 5.21
N ALA A 2 -4.06 12.15 5.52
CA ALA A 2 -5.04 13.14 5.05
C ALA A 2 -4.92 13.36 3.51
N LEU A 3 -5.03 12.27 2.75
CA LEU A 3 -5.03 12.33 1.29
C LEU A 3 -6.24 13.17 0.82
N ALA A 4 -6.00 14.16 -0.02
CA ALA A 4 -7.02 15.05 -0.56
C ALA A 4 -7.29 14.76 -2.05
N PRO A 5 -8.49 15.09 -2.56
CA PRO A 5 -8.77 15.01 -3.99
C PRO A 5 -7.79 15.87 -4.80
N GLY A 6 -7.33 15.34 -5.94
CA GLY A 6 -6.35 15.99 -6.82
C GLY A 6 -4.89 15.85 -6.39
N GLU A 7 -4.60 15.24 -5.24
CA GLU A 7 -3.23 14.88 -4.87
C GLU A 7 -2.74 13.64 -5.64
N THR A 8 -1.43 13.53 -5.82
CA THR A 8 -0.78 12.35 -6.37
C THR A 8 -0.41 11.38 -5.25
N LEU A 9 -0.94 10.15 -5.32
CA LEU A 9 -0.62 9.05 -4.42
C LEU A 9 0.32 8.04 -5.09
N LEU A 10 1.54 7.89 -4.57
CA LEU A 10 2.45 6.82 -4.97
C LEU A 10 2.24 5.60 -4.06
N VAL A 11 1.92 4.44 -4.66
CA VAL A 11 1.72 3.18 -3.94
C VAL A 11 2.82 2.20 -4.27
N HIS A 12 3.65 1.86 -3.30
CA HIS A 12 4.65 0.80 -3.45
C HIS A 12 4.04 -0.59 -3.23
N GLY A 13 4.54 -1.58 -4.00
CA GLY A 13 4.04 -2.96 -3.90
C GLY A 13 2.54 -3.08 -4.19
N ALA A 14 2.07 -2.34 -5.20
CA ALA A 14 0.66 -2.10 -5.47
C ALA A 14 -0.16 -3.35 -5.79
N ALA A 15 0.46 -4.47 -6.21
CA ALA A 15 -0.25 -5.72 -6.50
C ALA A 15 -0.47 -6.61 -5.26
N GLY A 16 0.07 -6.27 -4.10
CA GLY A 16 -0.25 -6.96 -2.84
C GLY A 16 -1.60 -6.52 -2.27
N ALA A 17 -2.15 -7.28 -1.31
CA ALA A 17 -3.47 -7.01 -0.74
C ALA A 17 -3.64 -5.57 -0.21
N SER A 18 -2.66 -5.07 0.55
CA SER A 18 -2.69 -3.69 1.06
C SER A 18 -2.44 -2.65 -0.04
N GLY A 19 -1.63 -3.01 -1.05
CA GLY A 19 -1.33 -2.14 -2.17
C GLY A 19 -2.54 -1.92 -3.07
N LEU A 20 -3.24 -3.00 -3.49
CA LEU A 20 -4.48 -2.88 -4.28
C LEU A 20 -5.55 -2.08 -3.54
N ALA A 21 -5.73 -2.34 -2.23
CA ALA A 21 -6.66 -1.55 -1.42
C ALA A 21 -6.27 -0.07 -1.37
N ALA A 22 -4.96 0.26 -1.27
CA ALA A 22 -4.50 1.64 -1.28
C ALA A 22 -4.73 2.32 -2.64
N VAL A 23 -4.59 1.59 -3.75
CA VAL A 23 -4.90 2.08 -5.11
C VAL A 23 -6.39 2.43 -5.21
N GLU A 24 -7.27 1.50 -4.83
CA GLU A 24 -8.73 1.72 -4.90
C GLU A 24 -9.21 2.84 -3.98
N ILE A 25 -8.73 2.86 -2.73
CA ILE A 25 -9.07 3.92 -1.78
C ILE A 25 -8.55 5.27 -2.29
N GLY A 26 -7.32 5.34 -2.79
CA GLY A 26 -6.75 6.57 -3.36
C GLY A 26 -7.60 7.10 -4.50
N ARG A 27 -7.97 6.25 -5.45
CA ARG A 27 -8.89 6.59 -6.55
C ARG A 27 -10.26 7.04 -6.02
N ALA A 28 -10.84 6.30 -5.06
CA ALA A 28 -12.16 6.64 -4.49
C ALA A 28 -12.17 7.99 -3.78
N LEU A 29 -11.03 8.41 -3.23
CA LEU A 29 -10.82 9.73 -2.62
C LEU A 29 -10.46 10.82 -3.64
N GLY A 30 -10.38 10.49 -4.93
CA GLY A 30 -10.11 11.46 -6.01
C GLY A 30 -8.63 11.79 -6.21
N ALA A 31 -7.72 10.95 -5.74
CA ALA A 31 -6.29 11.10 -6.00
C ALA A 31 -5.90 10.50 -7.36
N GLU A 32 -4.84 11.04 -7.97
CA GLU A 32 -4.14 10.41 -9.08
C GLU A 32 -3.17 9.38 -8.53
N VAL A 33 -3.37 8.10 -8.90
CA VAL A 33 -2.60 6.99 -8.32
C VAL A 33 -1.50 6.54 -9.26
N ILE A 34 -0.25 6.64 -8.81
CA ILE A 34 0.94 6.03 -9.42
C ILE A 34 1.29 4.78 -8.60
N ALA A 35 1.38 3.64 -9.25
CA ALA A 35 1.66 2.34 -8.61
C ALA A 35 3.05 1.83 -8.97
N THR A 36 3.73 1.15 -8.05
CA THR A 36 4.90 0.32 -8.40
C THR A 36 4.52 -1.15 -8.33
N ALA A 37 4.71 -1.88 -9.44
CA ALA A 37 4.42 -3.31 -9.54
C ALA A 37 5.38 -4.02 -10.48
N GLY A 38 6.06 -5.06 -10.01
CA GLY A 38 7.05 -5.79 -10.81
C GLY A 38 6.44 -6.87 -11.70
N GLY A 39 6.56 -6.72 -13.03
CA GLY A 39 6.07 -7.65 -14.04
C GLY A 39 4.65 -7.39 -14.52
N GLU A 40 4.36 -7.82 -15.75
CA GLU A 40 3.14 -7.41 -16.46
C GLU A 40 1.85 -7.84 -15.75
N ALA A 41 1.78 -9.06 -15.21
CA ALA A 41 0.57 -9.52 -14.51
C ALA A 41 0.22 -8.63 -13.31
N LYS A 42 1.22 -8.23 -12.52
CA LYS A 42 1.04 -7.34 -11.38
C LYS A 42 0.73 -5.91 -11.79
N ALA A 43 1.35 -5.45 -12.88
CA ALA A 43 1.05 -4.15 -13.46
C ALA A 43 -0.38 -4.09 -13.99
N ALA A 44 -0.83 -5.13 -14.69
CA ALA A 44 -2.20 -5.24 -15.17
C ALA A 44 -3.22 -5.23 -14.02
N ALA A 45 -2.96 -5.95 -12.93
CA ALA A 45 -3.80 -5.93 -11.74
C ALA A 45 -3.89 -4.52 -11.13
N ALA A 46 -2.76 -3.83 -10.95
CA ALA A 46 -2.77 -2.47 -10.42
C ALA A 46 -3.57 -1.49 -11.30
N ARG A 47 -3.46 -1.60 -12.64
CA ARG A 47 -4.28 -0.81 -13.58
C ARG A 47 -5.77 -1.14 -13.47
N ALA A 48 -6.12 -2.43 -13.40
CA ALA A 48 -7.51 -2.86 -13.26
C ALA A 48 -8.17 -2.31 -11.98
N HIS A 49 -7.41 -2.19 -10.90
CA HIS A 49 -7.86 -1.58 -9.64
C HIS A 49 -7.82 -0.05 -9.65
N GLY A 50 -7.34 0.58 -10.72
CA GLY A 50 -7.48 2.02 -10.93
C GLY A 50 -6.21 2.84 -10.76
N ALA A 51 -5.02 2.23 -10.81
CA ALA A 51 -3.79 2.99 -10.95
C ALA A 51 -3.75 3.68 -12.32
N ALA A 52 -3.56 5.00 -12.33
CA ALA A 52 -3.42 5.78 -13.55
C ALA A 52 -2.11 5.45 -14.28
N HIS A 53 -1.06 5.23 -13.50
CA HIS A 53 0.27 4.90 -13.99
C HIS A 53 0.86 3.73 -13.20
N VAL A 54 1.63 2.88 -13.88
CA VAL A 54 2.31 1.75 -13.23
C VAL A 54 3.77 1.72 -13.68
N ILE A 55 4.68 1.72 -12.71
CA ILE A 55 6.12 1.68 -12.87
C ILE A 55 6.63 0.28 -12.48
N ASP A 56 7.40 -0.39 -13.33
CA ASP A 56 8.09 -1.62 -12.94
C ASP A 56 9.47 -1.29 -12.34
N PRO A 57 9.64 -1.39 -10.99
CA PRO A 57 10.88 -0.98 -10.33
C PRO A 57 12.08 -1.88 -10.65
N ARG A 58 11.88 -2.97 -11.42
CA ARG A 58 12.95 -3.84 -11.91
C ARG A 58 13.52 -3.38 -13.25
N ARG A 59 12.83 -2.46 -13.94
CA ARG A 59 13.16 -1.99 -15.28
C ARG A 59 13.33 -0.48 -15.36
N GLU A 60 12.75 0.25 -14.42
CA GLU A 60 12.63 1.70 -14.45
C GLU A 60 13.18 2.32 -13.17
N ASP A 61 13.78 3.48 -13.28
CA ASP A 61 14.08 4.33 -12.11
C ASP A 61 12.79 4.97 -11.61
N VAL A 62 12.33 4.47 -10.46
CA VAL A 62 11.07 4.91 -9.85
C VAL A 62 11.05 6.42 -9.58
N ARG A 63 12.17 6.97 -9.12
CA ARG A 63 12.29 8.43 -8.87
C ARG A 63 12.12 9.21 -10.15
N ALA A 64 12.86 8.85 -11.19
CA ALA A 64 12.81 9.56 -12.47
C ALA A 64 11.40 9.48 -13.08
N ALA A 65 10.78 8.29 -13.09
CA ALA A 65 9.44 8.08 -13.61
C ALA A 65 8.37 8.89 -12.84
N VAL A 66 8.41 8.90 -11.49
CA VAL A 66 7.47 9.71 -10.69
C VAL A 66 7.64 11.19 -10.97
N LEU A 67 8.87 11.69 -11.05
CA LEU A 67 9.11 13.10 -11.36
C LEU A 67 8.63 13.47 -12.75
N ASP A 68 8.83 12.61 -13.75
CA ASP A 68 8.34 12.83 -15.11
C ASP A 68 6.81 12.91 -15.14
N LEU A 69 6.12 11.92 -14.54
CA LEU A 69 4.68 11.87 -14.46
C LEU A 69 4.05 13.05 -13.72
N THR A 70 4.79 13.69 -12.81
CA THR A 70 4.30 14.80 -11.98
C THR A 70 4.86 16.16 -12.39
N GLY A 71 5.46 16.27 -13.59
CA GLY A 71 6.07 17.54 -14.07
C GLY A 71 7.19 18.05 -13.17
N GLY A 72 7.96 17.17 -12.53
CA GLY A 72 9.05 17.48 -11.62
C GLY A 72 8.65 17.73 -10.17
N ARG A 73 7.34 17.78 -9.84
CA ARG A 73 6.84 18.11 -8.50
C ARG A 73 7.03 16.96 -7.50
N GLY A 74 6.79 15.75 -7.92
CA GLY A 74 6.79 14.54 -7.09
C GLY A 74 5.40 14.20 -6.51
N ALA A 75 5.31 13.06 -5.79
CA ALA A 75 4.08 12.57 -5.18
C ALA A 75 3.76 13.28 -3.86
N ASP A 76 2.50 13.62 -3.64
CA ASP A 76 2.04 14.28 -2.41
C ASP A 76 1.99 13.32 -1.23
N VAL A 77 1.57 12.09 -1.50
CA VAL A 77 1.50 11.02 -0.51
C VAL A 77 2.18 9.77 -1.07
N VAL A 78 2.96 9.11 -0.23
CA VAL A 78 3.53 7.78 -0.53
C VAL A 78 2.99 6.77 0.46
N PHE A 79 2.47 5.66 -0.04
CA PHE A 79 2.08 4.49 0.75
C PHE A 79 3.14 3.41 0.59
N ASP A 80 3.91 3.15 1.65
CA ASP A 80 5.06 2.23 1.59
C ASP A 80 4.97 1.05 2.57
N PRO A 81 4.58 -0.15 2.08
CA PRO A 81 4.68 -1.42 2.77
C PRO A 81 6.00 -2.15 2.53
N VAL A 82 6.91 -1.60 1.72
CA VAL A 82 8.06 -2.32 1.16
C VAL A 82 9.36 -1.95 1.86
N GLY A 83 9.60 -0.66 2.10
CA GLY A 83 10.88 -0.17 2.60
C GLY A 83 12.00 -0.32 1.55
N GLY A 84 13.25 -0.42 2.03
CA GLY A 84 14.41 -0.64 1.17
C GLY A 84 14.61 0.46 0.12
N ASP A 85 15.03 0.07 -1.08
CA ASP A 85 15.38 1.01 -2.17
C ASP A 85 14.17 1.82 -2.67
N LEU A 86 12.97 1.25 -2.56
CA LEU A 86 11.73 1.98 -2.92
C LEU A 86 11.48 3.14 -1.96
N PHE A 87 11.69 2.94 -0.67
CA PHE A 87 11.60 4.03 0.31
C PHE A 87 12.68 5.11 0.07
N ASP A 88 13.92 4.69 -0.25
CA ASP A 88 15.00 5.63 -0.55
C ASP A 88 14.70 6.47 -1.80
N SER A 89 14.03 5.85 -2.80
CA SER A 89 13.53 6.56 -3.99
C SER A 89 12.39 7.50 -3.63
N ALA A 90 11.46 7.06 -2.78
CA ALA A 90 10.32 7.86 -2.32
C ALA A 90 10.76 9.14 -1.62
N LEU A 91 11.76 9.10 -0.73
CA LEU A 91 12.32 10.29 -0.10
C LEU A 91 12.75 11.38 -1.11
N ARG A 92 13.13 10.96 -2.31
CA ARG A 92 13.65 11.86 -3.36
C ARG A 92 12.58 12.33 -4.33
N CYS A 93 11.50 11.59 -4.51
CA CYS A 93 10.39 11.94 -5.40
C CYS A 93 9.08 12.30 -4.67
N THR A 94 9.10 12.46 -3.36
CA THR A 94 7.99 13.08 -2.61
C THR A 94 8.00 14.58 -2.84
N ALA A 95 6.84 15.15 -3.10
CA ALA A 95 6.66 16.59 -3.30
C ALA A 95 7.00 17.41 -2.03
N PRO A 96 7.33 18.70 -2.14
CA PRO A 96 7.41 19.58 -0.96
C PRO A 96 6.10 19.50 -0.12
N LEU A 97 6.23 19.47 1.20
CA LEU A 97 5.15 19.26 2.16
C LEU A 97 4.45 17.88 2.05
N GLY A 98 4.97 16.96 1.23
CA GLY A 98 4.45 15.62 1.06
C GLY A 98 4.64 14.73 2.29
N ARG A 99 3.98 13.57 2.27
CA ARG A 99 3.92 12.63 3.41
C ARG A 99 4.22 11.22 2.95
N ILE A 100 5.12 10.53 3.64
CA ILE A 100 5.42 9.12 3.40
C ILE A 100 4.87 8.31 4.56
N LEU A 101 3.95 7.39 4.26
CA LEU A 101 3.43 6.43 5.23
C LEU A 101 4.28 5.17 5.19
N THR A 102 5.04 4.90 6.23
CA THR A 102 5.72 3.61 6.39
C THR A 102 4.86 2.66 7.21
N ILE A 103 4.46 1.54 6.60
CA ILE A 103 3.54 0.57 7.19
C ILE A 103 4.13 -0.85 7.28
N GLY A 104 5.29 -1.08 6.63
CA GLY A 104 5.94 -2.37 6.61
C GLY A 104 7.27 -2.35 5.86
N TYR A 105 7.96 -3.48 5.89
CA TYR A 105 9.30 -3.62 5.32
C TYR A 105 9.42 -4.96 4.56
N ALA A 106 8.53 -5.18 3.59
CA ALA A 106 8.49 -6.44 2.81
C ALA A 106 9.74 -6.70 1.97
N SER A 107 10.60 -5.69 1.78
CA SER A 107 11.94 -5.89 1.20
C SER A 107 12.91 -6.62 2.14
N GLY A 108 12.61 -6.66 3.44
CA GLY A 108 13.54 -7.13 4.49
C GLY A 108 14.50 -6.05 5.00
N ARG A 109 14.55 -4.87 4.39
CA ARG A 109 15.43 -3.76 4.80
C ARG A 109 14.62 -2.60 5.37
N ILE A 110 14.85 -2.33 6.67
CA ILE A 110 14.31 -1.16 7.34
C ILE A 110 15.07 0.08 6.84
N PRO A 111 14.38 1.11 6.33
CA PRO A 111 15.04 2.29 5.80
C PRO A 111 15.67 3.14 6.90
N GLN A 112 16.79 3.79 6.57
CA GLN A 112 17.37 4.85 7.38
C GLN A 112 16.94 6.19 6.78
N ILE A 113 16.41 7.08 7.61
CA ILE A 113 15.86 8.35 7.16
C ILE A 113 16.88 9.44 7.39
N PRO A 114 17.50 9.99 6.34
CA PRO A 114 18.39 11.14 6.46
C PRO A 114 17.58 12.39 6.85
N ALA A 115 17.72 12.83 8.08
CA ALA A 115 16.95 13.95 8.62
C ALA A 115 17.12 15.26 7.83
N ASN A 116 18.27 15.47 7.20
CA ASN A 116 18.51 16.62 6.33
C ASN A 116 17.58 16.64 5.11
N LEU A 117 17.17 15.49 4.56
CA LEU A 117 16.21 15.45 3.46
C LEU A 117 14.81 15.89 3.92
N LEU A 118 14.40 15.50 5.13
CA LEU A 118 13.13 15.94 5.69
C LEU A 118 13.11 17.46 5.85
N LEU A 119 14.22 18.02 6.39
CA LEU A 119 14.37 19.45 6.61
C LEU A 119 14.31 20.23 5.28
N VAL A 120 15.16 19.86 4.30
CA VAL A 120 15.30 20.61 3.05
C VAL A 120 14.05 20.54 2.18
N LYS A 121 13.36 19.41 2.18
CA LYS A 121 12.15 19.19 1.38
C LYS A 121 10.85 19.51 2.13
N ASN A 122 10.91 19.79 3.44
CA ASN A 122 9.74 19.96 4.31
C ASN A 122 8.73 18.79 4.20
N ILE A 123 9.22 17.54 4.11
CA ILE A 123 8.40 16.34 4.03
C ILE A 123 8.25 15.68 5.39
N SER A 124 7.19 14.89 5.56
CA SER A 124 6.92 14.12 6.78
C SER A 124 7.03 12.63 6.51
N VAL A 125 7.62 11.88 7.44
CA VAL A 125 7.52 10.41 7.46
C VAL A 125 6.66 10.00 8.64
N ILE A 126 5.61 9.25 8.37
CA ILE A 126 4.56 8.89 9.32
C ILE A 126 4.56 7.36 9.46
N GLY A 127 4.85 6.86 10.65
CA GLY A 127 4.72 5.44 10.96
C GLY A 127 3.26 5.06 11.25
N LEU A 128 2.80 3.96 10.68
CA LEU A 128 1.50 3.37 11.00
C LEU A 128 1.67 1.91 11.39
N TYR A 129 1.39 1.61 12.66
CA TYR A 129 1.29 0.24 13.16
C TYR A 129 -0.18 -0.11 13.44
N TRP A 130 -0.77 -0.91 12.56
CA TRP A 130 -2.18 -1.30 12.67
C TRP A 130 -2.50 -2.02 13.98
N GLY A 131 -1.57 -2.81 14.50
CA GLY A 131 -1.71 -3.51 15.78
C GLY A 131 -2.01 -2.57 16.96
N PHE A 132 -1.54 -1.31 16.93
CA PHE A 132 -1.91 -0.31 17.91
C PHE A 132 -3.41 -0.01 17.93
N TYR A 133 -4.02 0.11 16.76
CA TYR A 133 -5.46 0.37 16.61
C TYR A 133 -6.31 -0.83 17.02
N MET A 134 -5.80 -2.05 16.85
CA MET A 134 -6.46 -3.30 17.23
C MET A 134 -6.15 -3.73 18.66
N ALA A 135 -5.43 -2.91 19.42
CA ALA A 135 -5.01 -3.21 20.80
C ALA A 135 -4.18 -4.51 20.92
N TRP A 136 -3.36 -4.82 19.91
CA TRP A 136 -2.42 -5.93 19.98
C TRP A 136 -1.27 -5.60 20.92
N GLY A 137 -0.90 -6.56 21.75
CA GLY A 137 0.15 -6.39 22.77
C GLY A 137 -0.36 -5.84 24.10
N LYS A 138 0.46 -5.04 24.78
CA LYS A 138 0.17 -4.52 26.14
C LYS A 138 -0.72 -3.28 26.14
N THR A 139 -0.94 -2.64 25.02
CA THR A 139 -1.70 -1.39 24.90
C THR A 139 -3.19 -1.71 24.78
N ARG A 140 -4.01 -1.17 25.68
CA ARG A 140 -5.47 -1.23 25.54
C ARG A 140 -5.95 -0.06 24.68
N ALA A 141 -6.74 -0.34 23.66
CA ALA A 141 -7.37 0.71 22.86
C ALA A 141 -8.33 1.53 23.75
N SER A 142 -8.16 2.85 23.75
CA SER A 142 -9.09 3.76 24.43
C SER A 142 -10.48 3.69 23.77
N PRO A 143 -11.56 4.09 24.48
CA PRO A 143 -12.91 4.18 23.87
C PRO A 143 -12.93 5.07 22.61
N ALA A 144 -12.20 6.19 22.62
CA ALA A 144 -12.08 7.09 21.48
C ALA A 144 -11.39 6.41 20.28
N LEU A 145 -10.32 5.64 20.52
CA LEU A 145 -9.64 4.90 19.45
C LEU A 145 -10.54 3.82 18.84
N ARG A 146 -11.29 3.10 19.68
CA ARG A 146 -12.28 2.13 19.19
C ARG A 146 -13.40 2.76 18.37
N ALA A 147 -13.87 3.95 18.78
CA ALA A 147 -14.86 4.70 17.99
C ALA A 147 -14.31 5.04 16.61
N LYS A 148 -13.09 5.60 16.54
CA LYS A 148 -12.43 5.93 15.28
C LYS A 148 -12.23 4.71 14.36
N VAL A 149 -11.89 3.55 14.92
CA VAL A 149 -11.78 2.31 14.14
C VAL A 149 -13.13 1.89 13.57
N ARG A 150 -14.22 1.99 14.35
CA ARG A 150 -15.57 1.68 13.84
C ARG A 150 -15.99 2.64 12.72
N GLU A 151 -15.76 3.94 12.87
CA GLU A 151 -16.04 4.93 11.82
C GLU A 151 -15.29 4.58 10.53
N MET A 152 -14.00 4.31 10.63
CA MET A 152 -13.18 3.91 9.48
C MET A 152 -13.73 2.64 8.79
N PHE A 153 -14.13 1.60 9.55
CA PHE A 153 -14.72 0.42 8.95
C PHE A 153 -16.08 0.71 8.31
N ALA A 154 -16.90 1.57 8.91
CA ALA A 154 -18.16 2.00 8.30
C ALA A 154 -17.93 2.69 6.94
N GLU A 155 -16.93 3.57 6.86
CA GLU A 155 -16.55 4.23 5.60
C GLU A 155 -16.04 3.21 4.56
N LEU A 156 -15.21 2.24 4.97
CA LEU A 156 -14.71 1.18 4.08
C LEU A 156 -15.85 0.30 3.55
N PHE A 157 -16.81 -0.09 4.40
CA PHE A 157 -17.97 -0.86 3.97
C PHE A 157 -18.87 -0.05 3.03
N ALA A 158 -19.08 1.24 3.29
CA ALA A 158 -19.83 2.10 2.38
C ALA A 158 -19.16 2.21 1.00
N LEU A 159 -17.83 2.29 0.94
CA LEU A 159 -17.09 2.26 -0.34
C LEU A 159 -17.24 0.90 -1.05
N PHE A 160 -17.20 -0.20 -0.30
CA PHE A 160 -17.40 -1.54 -0.84
C PHE A 160 -18.82 -1.71 -1.40
N GLU A 161 -19.85 -1.34 -0.65
CA GLU A 161 -21.27 -1.39 -1.08
C GLU A 161 -21.53 -0.50 -2.30
N ALA A 162 -20.81 0.62 -2.40
CA ALA A 162 -20.85 1.49 -3.57
C ALA A 162 -20.06 0.96 -4.79
N GLY A 163 -19.51 -0.25 -4.71
CA GLY A 163 -18.72 -0.86 -5.77
C GLY A 163 -17.41 -0.12 -6.09
N LYS A 164 -16.83 0.57 -5.10
CA LYS A 164 -15.56 1.29 -5.24
C LYS A 164 -14.35 0.49 -4.74
N LEU A 165 -14.59 -0.56 -3.96
CA LEU A 165 -13.57 -1.48 -3.47
C LEU A 165 -13.89 -2.91 -3.90
N HIS A 166 -12.88 -3.61 -4.43
CA HIS A 166 -12.96 -4.98 -4.93
C HIS A 166 -11.79 -5.79 -4.36
N PRO A 167 -11.94 -6.36 -3.15
CA PRO A 167 -10.86 -7.15 -2.54
C PRO A 167 -10.44 -8.32 -3.43
N GLU A 168 -9.21 -8.29 -3.91
CA GLU A 168 -8.67 -9.32 -4.81
C GLU A 168 -8.26 -10.57 -4.01
N VAL A 169 -8.76 -11.72 -4.45
CA VAL A 169 -8.38 -13.04 -3.94
C VAL A 169 -7.66 -13.80 -5.04
N ASP A 170 -6.33 -13.95 -4.90
CA ASP A 170 -5.50 -14.71 -5.85
C ASP A 170 -5.90 -16.17 -5.87
N ARG A 171 -6.18 -16.73 -4.70
CA ARG A 171 -6.51 -18.14 -4.53
C ARG A 171 -7.19 -18.43 -3.21
N GLU A 172 -8.12 -19.37 -3.26
CA GLU A 172 -8.64 -20.07 -2.09
C GLU A 172 -7.93 -21.42 -1.95
N LEU A 173 -7.52 -21.77 -0.74
CA LEU A 173 -6.86 -23.03 -0.42
C LEU A 173 -7.56 -23.65 0.80
N PRO A 174 -7.64 -24.99 0.91
CA PRO A 174 -8.02 -25.62 2.15
C PRO A 174 -7.04 -25.27 3.27
N LEU A 175 -7.42 -25.40 4.52
CA LEU A 175 -6.54 -25.08 5.65
C LEU A 175 -5.25 -25.91 5.62
N SER A 176 -5.31 -27.15 5.17
CA SER A 176 -4.15 -28.06 4.94
C SER A 176 -3.16 -27.50 3.92
N GLY A 177 -3.60 -26.64 2.99
CA GLY A 177 -2.79 -25.97 1.97
C GLY A 177 -1.98 -24.76 2.47
N PHE A 178 -2.00 -24.45 3.77
CA PHE A 178 -1.37 -23.23 4.31
C PHE A 178 0.12 -23.10 3.94
N ALA A 179 0.86 -24.22 3.92
CA ALA A 179 2.29 -24.22 3.58
C ALA A 179 2.55 -23.85 2.11
N GLU A 180 1.65 -24.25 1.19
CA GLU A 180 1.69 -23.81 -0.20
C GLU A 180 1.43 -22.30 -0.28
N GLY A 181 0.37 -21.84 0.40
CA GLY A 181 0.03 -20.42 0.45
C GLY A 181 1.18 -19.55 0.93
N LEU A 182 1.86 -19.96 2.02
CA LEU A 182 3.02 -19.24 2.55
C LEU A 182 4.19 -19.20 1.56
N ARG A 183 4.50 -20.33 0.90
CA ARG A 183 5.56 -20.36 -0.12
C ARG A 183 5.27 -19.40 -1.26
N ARG A 184 4.04 -19.37 -1.78
CA ARG A 184 3.64 -18.44 -2.84
C ARG A 184 3.80 -16.97 -2.43
N VAL A 185 3.51 -16.64 -1.16
CA VAL A 185 3.75 -15.29 -0.62
C VAL A 185 5.24 -14.98 -0.55
N GLN A 186 6.08 -15.91 -0.07
CA GLN A 186 7.54 -15.76 -0.02
C GLN A 186 8.14 -15.55 -1.41
N ASP A 187 7.67 -16.32 -2.41
CA ASP A 187 8.11 -16.24 -3.81
C ASP A 187 7.57 -14.99 -4.53
N ARG A 188 6.81 -14.13 -3.81
CA ARG A 188 6.17 -12.93 -4.36
C ARG A 188 5.28 -13.25 -5.57
N GLY A 189 4.70 -14.47 -5.62
CA GLY A 189 3.84 -14.95 -6.71
C GLY A 189 2.37 -14.57 -6.58
N VAL A 190 1.98 -13.83 -5.53
CA VAL A 190 0.57 -13.53 -5.19
C VAL A 190 0.17 -12.16 -5.69
N ILE A 191 -1.06 -12.06 -6.23
CA ILE A 191 -1.76 -10.81 -6.51
C ILE A 191 -2.96 -10.73 -5.55
N GLY A 192 -3.04 -9.66 -4.74
CA GLY A 192 -4.04 -9.60 -3.68
C GLY A 192 -3.69 -10.48 -2.49
N LYS A 193 -4.54 -11.42 -2.14
CA LYS A 193 -4.41 -12.29 -0.95
C LYS A 193 -4.73 -13.75 -1.26
N ILE A 194 -4.19 -14.66 -0.46
CA ILE A 194 -4.63 -16.05 -0.40
C ILE A 194 -5.59 -16.20 0.77
N VAL A 195 -6.70 -16.86 0.55
CA VAL A 195 -7.70 -17.19 1.59
C VAL A 195 -7.58 -18.66 1.93
N LEU A 196 -7.50 -18.98 3.22
CA LEU A 196 -7.58 -20.36 3.71
C LEU A 196 -9.01 -20.61 4.15
N VAL A 197 -9.64 -21.64 3.58
CA VAL A 197 -11.04 -22.02 3.85
C VAL A 197 -11.06 -23.22 4.78
N PRO A 198 -11.51 -23.08 6.04
CA PRO A 198 -11.70 -24.23 6.94
C PRO A 198 -12.79 -25.16 6.40
N GLY A 199 -12.57 -26.50 6.46
CA GLY A 199 -13.56 -27.49 6.03
C GLY A 199 -13.64 -27.76 4.52
N GLY A 200 -12.71 -27.19 3.72
CA GLY A 200 -12.48 -27.59 2.34
C GLY A 200 -11.55 -28.81 2.31
N ASP A 201 -12.09 -29.95 1.96
CA ASP A 201 -11.38 -31.21 1.67
C ASP A 201 -10.45 -31.79 2.75
N ASP A 202 -11.02 -32.25 3.84
CA ASP A 202 -10.55 -33.44 4.57
C ASP A 202 -11.50 -34.63 4.22
N ALA A 203 -11.78 -34.85 2.94
CA ALA A 203 -12.54 -36.02 2.46
C ALA A 203 -11.71 -36.79 1.43
#